data_8b5b0e60c3575e4c66901d96aee1dfbc
#
_entry.id   8b5b0e60c3575e4c66901d96aee1dfbc
#
_cell.length_a   1.000
_cell.length_b   1.000
_cell.length_c   1.000
_cell.angle_alpha   90.00
_cell.angle_beta   90.00
_cell.angle_gamma   90.00
#
_symmetry.space_group_name_H-M   'P 1'
#
loop_
_entity.id
_entity.type
_entity.pdbx_description
1 polymer ?
#
loop_
_entity_poly.entity_id
_entity_poly.type
_entity_poly.pdbx_seq_one_letter_code
_entity_poly.pdbx_strand_id
1 'polypeptide(L)'
;MFYTKITEIKFNNGIALSINPNDIVIFVGPNNCGKSQSLRDIYKKISNDLDSIVVKDVKVSKGDLEELKSSIKTSSKELPSDNTCYTGYEYEIYNSFFSTYNNNMRLNEWFRPYLVNFLKTETRLQISQPPKAIDADERKTHPIHYIVHDKEYQKTVSKYFNEAFGYELTPDYLSKKQVSLLMGQIPQTIGGAAPDVMERLSKQFQSYPKVDEQGDGMRSFTGIILHMILKNYGIYLIDEPESFLHPPQAMILGKVIGELLGDDRQAFISTHSEDIIKGLMEKCPERIKVVRITRQGNTNSFAILDNEQFKTIWGDPLLKHSNIMSSLFHKNVVLCESDSDCRLYSIALDHLMQKQGKFSETMFTYCSGKQRMKQVAAALRSLSIDFRCVPDIDILNDKQTLKDLYESCGGTWDDPMESNYNTFSSQLNGGKVSITKQELEAQIDAFVQSVNGETLTRNDIDDLSKKIKLETKWSTLKKGGTSFIPSGQATTSFNVLNDRLKLVHIHLVYVGELERFIPEVGGHGPSWVNSVLELYNNLDDAVYTRVKEFVGSWQL
;
A
#
# COMPACT_ATOMS: atom_id res chain seq x y z
N MET A 1 4.54 28.77 -16.79
CA MET A 1 3.17 28.88 -16.24
C MET A 1 3.30 29.14 -14.75
N PHE A 2 2.50 30.07 -14.21
CA PHE A 2 2.53 30.40 -12.79
C PHE A 2 1.94 29.28 -11.93
N TYR A 3 2.69 28.81 -10.94
CA TYR A 3 2.19 27.84 -9.97
C TYR A 3 2.59 28.22 -8.55
N THR A 4 1.58 28.29 -7.68
CA THR A 4 1.77 28.32 -6.24
C THR A 4 2.25 26.95 -5.76
N LYS A 5 3.13 26.92 -4.76
CA LYS A 5 3.72 25.69 -4.21
C LYS A 5 3.58 25.63 -2.70
N ILE A 6 3.34 24.44 -2.17
CA ILE A 6 3.52 24.14 -0.75
C ILE A 6 4.99 23.81 -0.54
N THR A 7 5.64 24.46 0.44
CA THR A 7 7.05 24.25 0.77
C THR A 7 7.26 23.46 2.05
N GLU A 8 6.27 23.48 2.96
CA GLU A 8 6.35 22.75 4.22
C GLU A 8 4.94 22.44 4.74
N ILE A 9 4.76 21.26 5.29
CA ILE A 9 3.60 20.86 6.07
C ILE A 9 4.04 20.55 7.49
N LYS A 10 3.39 21.15 8.49
CA LYS A 10 3.61 20.86 9.92
C LYS A 10 2.41 20.11 10.46
N PHE A 11 2.64 18.90 10.99
CA PHE A 11 1.62 18.05 11.58
C PHE A 11 1.30 18.45 13.02
N ASN A 12 0.19 17.93 13.56
CA ASN A 12 -0.29 18.24 14.91
C ASN A 12 0.66 17.77 16.03
N ASN A 13 1.49 16.74 15.80
CA ASN A 13 2.52 16.27 16.72
C ASN A 13 3.84 17.08 16.66
N GLY A 14 3.91 18.10 15.81
CA GLY A 14 5.07 18.98 15.66
C GLY A 14 6.07 18.57 14.58
N ILE A 15 5.96 17.37 13.99
CA ILE A 15 6.79 16.93 12.86
C ILE A 15 6.52 17.84 11.65
N ALA A 16 7.56 18.25 10.96
CA ALA A 16 7.49 19.04 9.74
C ALA A 16 8.02 18.23 8.54
N LEU A 17 7.31 18.31 7.41
CA LEU A 17 7.68 17.75 6.13
C LEU A 17 8.05 18.89 5.17
N SER A 18 9.31 18.94 4.75
CA SER A 18 9.76 19.82 3.66
C SER A 18 9.37 19.25 2.31
N ILE A 19 8.87 20.10 1.41
CA ILE A 19 8.29 19.71 0.13
C ILE A 19 8.99 20.48 -1.00
N ASN A 20 9.45 19.73 -2.01
CA ASN A 20 10.03 20.30 -3.22
C ASN A 20 8.92 20.76 -4.20
N PRO A 21 9.28 21.63 -5.17
CA PRO A 21 8.29 22.21 -6.10
C PRO A 21 7.52 21.22 -6.96
N ASN A 22 7.96 19.98 -7.09
CA ASN A 22 7.35 18.95 -7.92
C ASN A 22 7.06 17.64 -7.17
N ASP A 23 7.13 17.63 -5.84
CA ASP A 23 6.88 16.44 -5.03
C ASP A 23 5.44 15.92 -5.18
N ILE A 24 5.32 14.60 -5.09
CA ILE A 24 4.07 13.87 -4.93
C ILE A 24 4.08 13.26 -3.54
N VAL A 25 3.27 13.83 -2.64
CA VAL A 25 3.15 13.37 -1.24
C VAL A 25 1.99 12.39 -1.13
N ILE A 26 2.28 11.17 -0.70
CA ILE A 26 1.29 10.10 -0.56
C ILE A 26 1.05 9.83 0.92
N PHE A 27 -0.18 10.05 1.39
CA PHE A 27 -0.62 9.70 2.73
C PHE A 27 -1.16 8.28 2.76
N VAL A 28 -0.51 7.41 3.53
CA VAL A 28 -0.86 6.00 3.71
C VAL A 28 -1.11 5.69 5.19
N GLY A 29 -1.71 4.55 5.47
CA GLY A 29 -1.97 4.09 6.84
C GLY A 29 -3.31 3.38 6.98
N PRO A 30 -3.62 2.84 8.16
CA PRO A 30 -4.87 2.15 8.46
C PRO A 30 -6.12 3.01 8.24
N ASN A 31 -7.30 2.38 8.28
CA ASN A 31 -8.56 3.10 8.24
C ASN A 31 -8.68 4.08 9.42
N ASN A 32 -9.35 5.20 9.21
CA ASN A 32 -9.59 6.24 10.22
C ASN A 32 -8.32 6.87 10.85
N CYS A 33 -7.13 6.69 10.26
CA CYS A 33 -5.91 7.30 10.78
C CYS A 33 -5.77 8.80 10.44
N GLY A 34 -6.58 9.36 9.53
CA GLY A 34 -6.58 10.79 9.21
C GLY A 34 -6.04 11.16 7.83
N LYS A 35 -5.89 10.22 6.88
CA LYS A 35 -5.40 10.48 5.52
C LYS A 35 -6.23 11.54 4.77
N SER A 36 -7.52 11.28 4.58
CA SER A 36 -8.44 12.23 3.92
C SER A 36 -8.58 13.55 4.71
N GLN A 37 -8.47 13.47 6.05
CA GLN A 37 -8.48 14.67 6.88
C GLN A 37 -7.23 15.52 6.65
N SER A 38 -6.07 14.91 6.41
CA SER A 38 -4.85 15.66 6.06
C SER A 38 -5.04 16.49 4.79
N LEU A 39 -5.69 15.95 3.76
CA LEU A 39 -5.99 16.71 2.53
C LEU A 39 -6.96 17.87 2.79
N ARG A 40 -8.00 17.63 3.60
CA ARG A 40 -8.96 18.68 4.00
C ARG A 40 -8.27 19.80 4.77
N ASP A 41 -7.39 19.44 5.71
CA ASP A 41 -6.65 20.40 6.50
C ASP A 41 -5.66 21.19 5.63
N ILE A 42 -4.95 20.55 4.69
CA ILE A 42 -4.08 21.23 3.73
C ILE A 42 -4.89 22.24 2.92
N TYR A 43 -6.03 21.84 2.36
CA TYR A 43 -6.90 22.70 1.57
C TYR A 43 -7.35 23.94 2.35
N LYS A 44 -7.70 23.77 3.64
CA LYS A 44 -8.08 24.87 4.54
C LYS A 44 -6.88 25.77 4.86
N LYS A 45 -5.74 25.18 5.26
CA LYS A 45 -4.56 25.91 5.72
C LYS A 45 -3.85 26.72 4.61
N ILE A 46 -4.00 26.33 3.36
CA ILE A 46 -3.52 27.14 2.22
C ILE A 46 -4.14 28.55 2.26
N SER A 47 -5.38 28.71 2.68
CA SER A 47 -6.13 29.98 2.69
C SER A 47 -6.36 30.58 4.08
N ASN A 48 -5.58 30.19 5.09
CA ASN A 48 -5.65 30.80 6.44
C ASN A 48 -6.86 30.40 7.31
N ASP A 49 -7.56 29.31 6.99
CA ASP A 49 -8.57 28.74 7.87
C ASP A 49 -7.90 28.20 9.16
N LEU A 50 -8.47 28.53 10.32
CA LEU A 50 -7.86 28.20 11.61
C LEU A 50 -8.10 26.76 12.05
N ASP A 51 -9.22 26.17 11.64
CA ASP A 51 -9.63 24.84 12.08
C ASP A 51 -8.91 23.73 11.33
N SER A 52 -8.15 22.92 12.08
CA SER A 52 -7.51 21.72 11.56
C SER A 52 -7.30 20.67 12.64
N ILE A 53 -7.27 19.39 12.24
CA ILE A 53 -7.18 18.24 13.16
C ILE A 53 -5.82 17.57 13.04
N VAL A 54 -5.36 17.31 11.83
CA VAL A 54 -4.18 16.49 11.51
C VAL A 54 -3.00 17.37 11.10
N VAL A 55 -3.24 18.35 10.23
CA VAL A 55 -2.20 19.28 9.73
C VAL A 55 -2.34 20.61 10.46
N LYS A 56 -1.34 20.96 11.27
CA LYS A 56 -1.32 22.18 12.08
C LYS A 56 -1.07 23.43 11.24
N ASP A 57 -0.15 23.35 10.28
CA ASP A 57 0.26 24.49 9.46
C ASP A 57 0.77 24.08 8.08
N VAL A 58 0.67 25.00 7.11
CA VAL A 58 1.15 24.85 5.74
C VAL A 58 1.85 26.12 5.30
N LYS A 59 3.11 26.03 4.88
CA LYS A 59 3.82 27.15 4.26
C LYS A 59 3.65 27.10 2.74
N VAL A 60 3.32 28.24 2.17
CA VAL A 60 3.05 28.38 0.74
C VAL A 60 4.04 29.38 0.14
N SER A 61 4.70 28.99 -0.96
CA SER A 61 5.43 29.91 -1.82
C SER A 61 4.47 30.39 -2.89
N LYS A 62 4.28 31.70 -2.96
CA LYS A 62 3.52 32.37 -4.01
C LYS A 62 4.45 32.83 -5.11
N GLY A 63 4.06 32.68 -6.37
CA GLY A 63 4.80 33.23 -7.49
C GLY A 63 4.58 34.73 -7.63
N ASP A 64 5.13 35.30 -8.69
CA ASP A 64 5.01 36.72 -9.00
C ASP A 64 3.58 37.10 -9.40
N LEU A 65 3.14 38.28 -8.96
CA LEU A 65 1.78 38.77 -9.22
C LEU A 65 1.50 39.01 -10.70
N GLU A 66 2.48 39.53 -11.45
CA GLU A 66 2.30 39.83 -12.87
C GLU A 66 2.24 38.54 -13.70
N GLU A 67 3.01 37.52 -13.32
CA GLU A 67 2.90 36.19 -13.91
C GLU A 67 1.52 35.57 -13.62
N LEU A 68 1.00 35.69 -12.39
CA LEU A 68 -0.34 35.23 -12.05
C LEU A 68 -1.41 35.93 -12.88
N LYS A 69 -1.35 37.26 -12.97
CA LYS A 69 -2.27 38.05 -13.80
C LYS A 69 -2.23 37.62 -15.26
N SER A 70 -1.03 37.46 -15.81
CA SER A 70 -0.84 37.00 -17.19
C SER A 70 -1.43 35.61 -17.41
N SER A 71 -1.21 34.68 -16.48
CA SER A 71 -1.76 33.32 -16.53
C SER A 71 -3.29 33.34 -16.49
N ILE A 72 -3.88 34.10 -15.56
CA ILE A 72 -5.34 34.23 -15.44
C ILE A 72 -5.93 34.83 -16.71
N LYS A 73 -5.38 35.92 -17.23
CA LYS A 73 -5.84 36.54 -18.48
C LYS A 73 -5.82 35.60 -19.67
N THR A 74 -4.78 34.77 -19.77
CA THR A 74 -4.62 33.84 -20.89
C THR A 74 -5.57 32.64 -20.82
N SER A 75 -5.88 32.16 -19.60
CA SER A 75 -6.66 30.93 -19.37
C SER A 75 -8.14 31.17 -19.09
N SER A 76 -8.57 32.42 -18.92
CA SER A 76 -9.92 32.78 -18.49
C SER A 76 -10.69 33.52 -19.59
N LYS A 77 -12.00 33.50 -19.51
CA LYS A 77 -12.88 34.43 -20.23
C LYS A 77 -12.94 35.75 -19.43
N GLU A 78 -12.62 36.84 -20.08
CA GLU A 78 -12.75 38.19 -19.53
C GLU A 78 -14.19 38.71 -19.69
N LEU A 79 -14.79 39.16 -18.60
CA LEU A 79 -16.07 39.85 -18.57
C LEU A 79 -15.80 41.33 -18.22
N PRO A 80 -15.84 42.24 -19.22
CA PRO A 80 -15.59 43.65 -19.00
C PRO A 80 -16.64 44.29 -18.09
N SER A 81 -16.19 45.04 -17.11
CA SER A 81 -17.00 45.86 -16.19
C SER A 81 -16.09 46.89 -15.52
N ASP A 82 -16.65 47.75 -14.67
CA ASP A 82 -15.86 48.68 -13.84
C ASP A 82 -14.85 47.95 -12.96
N ASN A 83 -15.14 46.68 -12.60
CA ASN A 83 -14.21 45.76 -11.95
C ASN A 83 -14.15 44.46 -12.79
N THR A 84 -13.33 44.48 -13.82
CA THR A 84 -13.18 43.35 -14.75
C THR A 84 -13.07 42.01 -14.03
N CYS A 85 -13.88 41.04 -14.45
CA CYS A 85 -13.92 39.70 -13.89
C CYS A 85 -13.35 38.68 -14.88
N TYR A 86 -12.42 37.85 -14.42
CA TYR A 86 -11.85 36.71 -15.16
C TYR A 86 -12.51 35.43 -14.69
N THR A 87 -13.15 34.70 -15.61
CA THR A 87 -13.96 33.53 -15.26
C THR A 87 -13.49 32.28 -16.00
N GLY A 88 -13.58 31.14 -15.34
CA GLY A 88 -13.31 29.83 -15.91
C GLY A 88 -14.06 28.73 -15.16
N TYR A 89 -13.57 27.51 -15.24
CA TYR A 89 -14.12 26.39 -14.50
C TYR A 89 -13.91 26.59 -12.99
N GLU A 90 -15.01 26.64 -12.22
CA GLU A 90 -15.05 26.80 -10.75
C GLU A 90 -14.41 28.06 -10.16
N TYR A 91 -14.06 29.06 -10.97
CA TYR A 91 -13.51 30.30 -10.42
C TYR A 91 -14.05 31.57 -11.09
N GLU A 92 -14.09 32.64 -10.28
CA GLU A 92 -14.35 34.02 -10.71
C GLU A 92 -13.36 34.92 -9.96
N ILE A 93 -12.49 35.62 -10.70
CA ILE A 93 -11.44 36.46 -10.13
C ILE A 93 -11.66 37.90 -10.63
N TYR A 94 -11.99 38.79 -9.71
CA TYR A 94 -12.14 40.21 -10.00
C TYR A 94 -10.80 40.93 -9.97
N ASN A 95 -10.65 41.94 -10.82
CA ASN A 95 -9.43 42.73 -10.91
C ASN A 95 -9.01 43.35 -9.57
N SER A 96 -9.98 43.77 -8.72
CA SER A 96 -9.75 44.28 -7.38
C SER A 96 -9.04 43.30 -6.43
N PHE A 97 -9.18 41.98 -6.66
CA PHE A 97 -8.56 40.96 -5.78
C PHE A 97 -7.04 40.92 -5.91
N PHE A 98 -6.48 41.34 -7.06
CA PHE A 98 -5.03 41.35 -7.25
C PHE A 98 -4.30 42.29 -6.27
N SER A 99 -4.94 43.38 -5.83
CA SER A 99 -4.37 44.30 -4.83
C SER A 99 -4.12 43.61 -3.47
N THR A 100 -4.87 42.56 -3.17
CA THR A 100 -4.76 41.83 -1.90
C THR A 100 -3.76 40.67 -1.94
N TYR A 101 -3.23 40.32 -3.12
CA TYR A 101 -2.38 39.14 -3.30
C TYR A 101 -1.10 39.20 -2.46
N ASN A 102 -0.44 40.35 -2.42
CA ASN A 102 0.82 40.54 -1.71
C ASN A 102 0.65 40.80 -0.21
N ASN A 103 -0.57 41.15 0.24
CA ASN A 103 -0.83 41.54 1.64
C ASN A 103 -0.83 40.34 2.62
N ASN A 104 -0.94 39.12 2.14
CA ASN A 104 -1.03 37.92 2.97
C ASN A 104 0.15 36.98 2.70
N MET A 105 0.70 36.35 3.75
CA MET A 105 1.73 35.30 3.62
C MET A 105 1.17 34.02 2.97
N ARG A 106 -0.14 33.80 3.01
CA ARG A 106 -0.85 32.65 2.45
C ARG A 106 -1.64 33.03 1.21
N LEU A 107 -2.13 32.01 0.50
CA LEU A 107 -2.99 32.22 -0.65
C LEU A 107 -4.34 32.78 -0.20
N ASN A 108 -4.79 33.85 -0.86
CA ASN A 108 -6.12 34.37 -0.63
C ASN A 108 -7.18 33.36 -1.13
N GLU A 109 -8.31 33.25 -0.43
CA GLU A 109 -9.42 32.34 -0.78
C GLU A 109 -9.94 32.53 -2.21
N TRP A 110 -9.86 33.77 -2.75
CA TRP A 110 -10.29 34.11 -4.10
C TRP A 110 -9.45 33.44 -5.22
N PHE A 111 -8.15 33.21 -4.96
CA PHE A 111 -7.25 32.56 -5.93
C PHE A 111 -7.16 31.05 -5.74
N ARG A 112 -7.60 30.53 -4.59
CA ARG A 112 -7.52 29.09 -4.29
C ARG A 112 -8.24 28.24 -5.35
N PRO A 113 -9.47 28.53 -5.79
CA PRO A 113 -10.16 27.72 -6.81
C PRO A 113 -9.44 27.69 -8.18
N TYR A 114 -8.62 28.69 -8.47
CA TYR A 114 -7.81 28.74 -9.69
C TYR A 114 -6.51 27.96 -9.58
N LEU A 115 -5.89 27.89 -8.40
CA LEU A 115 -4.53 27.35 -8.21
C LEU A 115 -4.49 25.97 -7.57
N VAL A 116 -5.54 25.59 -6.85
CA VAL A 116 -5.61 24.33 -6.07
C VAL A 116 -6.85 23.55 -6.47
N ASN A 117 -6.66 22.32 -6.90
CA ASN A 117 -7.74 21.40 -7.22
C ASN A 117 -7.89 20.36 -6.10
N PHE A 118 -9.09 20.19 -5.56
CA PHE A 118 -9.40 19.17 -4.55
C PHE A 118 -10.39 18.14 -5.09
N LEU A 119 -9.86 17.01 -5.55
CA LEU A 119 -10.60 15.90 -6.12
C LEU A 119 -11.10 14.94 -5.04
N LYS A 120 -12.32 15.18 -4.58
CA LYS A 120 -13.07 14.23 -3.73
C LYS A 120 -13.80 13.21 -4.60
N THR A 121 -14.15 12.07 -4.02
CA THR A 121 -14.90 11.00 -4.72
C THR A 121 -16.20 11.52 -5.35
N GLU A 122 -16.97 12.31 -4.62
CA GLU A 122 -18.24 12.89 -5.10
C GLU A 122 -18.02 13.82 -6.29
N THR A 123 -17.01 14.70 -6.22
CA THR A 123 -16.69 15.65 -7.29
C THR A 123 -16.32 14.93 -8.59
N ARG A 124 -15.56 13.82 -8.49
CA ARG A 124 -15.15 13.03 -9.66
C ARG A 124 -16.33 12.40 -10.38
N LEU A 125 -17.32 11.90 -9.64
CA LEU A 125 -18.52 11.30 -10.21
C LEU A 125 -19.44 12.36 -10.85
N GLN A 126 -19.53 13.55 -10.25
CA GLN A 126 -20.31 14.65 -10.79
C GLN A 126 -19.73 15.20 -12.10
N ILE A 127 -18.41 15.31 -12.19
CA ILE A 127 -17.73 15.86 -13.36
C ILE A 127 -17.82 14.97 -14.60
N SER A 128 -18.17 13.70 -14.45
CA SER A 128 -18.44 12.80 -15.58
C SER A 128 -19.82 13.02 -16.20
N GLN A 129 -20.69 13.81 -15.56
CA GLN A 129 -22.03 14.12 -16.08
C GLN A 129 -21.93 15.08 -17.27
N PRO A 130 -22.80 14.92 -18.29
CA PRO A 130 -22.75 15.74 -19.48
C PRO A 130 -23.20 17.18 -19.18
N PRO A 131 -22.33 18.19 -19.41
CA PRO A 131 -22.70 19.58 -19.27
C PRO A 131 -23.63 20.02 -20.41
N LYS A 132 -24.27 21.18 -20.24
CA LYS A 132 -24.99 21.84 -21.33
C LYS A 132 -24.01 22.19 -22.45
N ALA A 133 -24.44 21.99 -23.72
CA ALA A 133 -23.66 22.41 -24.88
C ALA A 133 -23.49 23.94 -24.87
N ILE A 134 -22.31 24.41 -25.26
CA ILE A 134 -21.96 25.84 -25.37
C ILE A 134 -21.32 26.13 -26.72
N ASP A 135 -21.44 27.37 -27.20
CA ASP A 135 -20.68 27.83 -28.36
C ASP A 135 -19.20 28.05 -28.02
N ALA A 136 -18.34 28.09 -29.04
CA ALA A 136 -16.90 28.16 -28.88
C ALA A 136 -16.40 29.41 -28.13
N ASP A 137 -17.15 30.49 -28.22
CA ASP A 137 -16.91 31.79 -27.59
C ASP A 137 -17.59 31.94 -26.23
N GLU A 138 -18.43 30.97 -25.82
CA GLU A 138 -19.06 31.00 -24.50
C GLU A 138 -18.09 30.61 -23.37
N ARG A 139 -18.48 30.97 -22.14
CA ARG A 139 -17.73 30.61 -20.92
C ARG A 139 -17.67 29.09 -20.74
N LYS A 140 -16.48 28.54 -20.64
CA LYS A 140 -16.26 27.13 -20.33
C LYS A 140 -16.49 26.89 -18.83
N THR A 141 -17.62 26.30 -18.48
CA THR A 141 -18.03 26.01 -17.10
C THR A 141 -17.84 24.55 -16.69
N HIS A 142 -17.24 23.74 -17.58
CA HIS A 142 -17.03 22.33 -17.33
C HIS A 142 -15.80 21.81 -18.12
N PRO A 143 -15.01 20.85 -17.57
CA PRO A 143 -13.84 20.31 -18.28
C PRO A 143 -14.16 19.70 -19.66
N ILE A 144 -15.34 19.10 -19.86
CA ILE A 144 -15.76 18.56 -21.15
C ILE A 144 -15.79 19.64 -22.22
N HIS A 145 -16.10 20.90 -21.89
CA HIS A 145 -16.07 22.00 -22.84
C HIS A 145 -14.69 22.25 -23.45
N TYR A 146 -13.62 22.01 -22.65
CA TYR A 146 -12.25 22.12 -23.15
C TYR A 146 -11.92 21.00 -24.14
N ILE A 147 -12.45 19.78 -23.92
CA ILE A 147 -12.23 18.63 -24.81
C ILE A 147 -12.94 18.83 -26.15
N VAL A 148 -14.15 19.39 -26.15
CA VAL A 148 -14.90 19.66 -27.38
C VAL A 148 -14.17 20.63 -28.32
N HIS A 149 -13.49 21.62 -27.75
CA HIS A 149 -12.87 22.71 -28.49
C HIS A 149 -11.34 22.56 -28.66
N ASP A 150 -10.74 21.51 -28.10
CA ASP A 150 -9.30 21.24 -28.19
C ASP A 150 -9.02 19.75 -28.46
N LYS A 151 -8.53 19.48 -29.70
CA LYS A 151 -8.22 18.12 -30.14
C LYS A 151 -7.12 17.43 -29.36
N GLU A 152 -6.16 18.18 -28.79
CA GLU A 152 -5.08 17.58 -28.00
C GLU A 152 -5.59 17.12 -26.63
N TYR A 153 -6.50 17.87 -26.00
CA TYR A 153 -7.18 17.40 -24.79
C TYR A 153 -8.06 16.18 -25.08
N GLN A 154 -8.79 16.17 -26.21
CA GLN A 154 -9.58 15.02 -26.62
C GLN A 154 -8.71 13.76 -26.78
N LYS A 155 -7.61 13.86 -27.55
CA LYS A 155 -6.67 12.74 -27.75
C LYS A 155 -6.09 12.24 -26.43
N THR A 156 -5.70 13.15 -25.54
CA THR A 156 -5.12 12.81 -24.23
C THR A 156 -6.11 12.02 -23.38
N VAL A 157 -7.36 12.49 -23.26
CA VAL A 157 -8.39 11.81 -22.46
C VAL A 157 -8.73 10.45 -23.08
N SER A 158 -8.91 10.39 -24.41
CA SER A 158 -9.19 9.15 -25.13
C SER A 158 -8.06 8.12 -24.98
N LYS A 159 -6.79 8.54 -25.08
CA LYS A 159 -5.62 7.68 -24.89
C LYS A 159 -5.66 6.97 -23.53
N TYR A 160 -5.78 7.72 -22.44
CA TYR A 160 -5.72 7.14 -21.10
C TYR A 160 -6.95 6.31 -20.76
N PHE A 161 -8.12 6.70 -21.26
CA PHE A 161 -9.32 5.89 -21.09
C PHE A 161 -9.20 4.57 -21.84
N ASN A 162 -8.63 4.59 -23.06
CA ASN A 162 -8.39 3.38 -23.84
C ASN A 162 -7.38 2.44 -23.14
N GLU A 163 -6.31 2.98 -22.58
CA GLU A 163 -5.33 2.19 -21.80
C GLU A 163 -5.98 1.46 -20.61
N ALA A 164 -6.95 2.10 -19.93
CA ALA A 164 -7.61 1.54 -18.77
C ALA A 164 -8.76 0.59 -19.06
N PHE A 165 -9.55 0.86 -20.13
CA PHE A 165 -10.83 0.20 -20.39
C PHE A 165 -10.97 -0.38 -21.79
N GLY A 166 -10.03 -0.13 -22.71
CA GLY A 166 -10.05 -0.65 -24.07
C GLY A 166 -11.00 0.08 -25.03
N TYR A 167 -11.52 1.25 -24.65
CA TYR A 167 -12.41 2.06 -25.47
C TYR A 167 -11.82 3.45 -25.71
N GLU A 168 -11.96 3.96 -26.93
CA GLU A 168 -11.68 5.38 -27.21
C GLU A 168 -12.85 6.26 -26.77
N LEU A 169 -12.54 7.51 -26.38
CA LEU A 169 -13.55 8.50 -26.00
C LEU A 169 -13.68 9.60 -27.06
N THR A 170 -14.92 9.90 -27.38
CA THR A 170 -15.29 11.00 -28.30
C THR A 170 -16.37 11.87 -27.64
N PRO A 171 -16.22 13.20 -27.57
CA PRO A 171 -17.32 14.07 -27.13
C PRO A 171 -18.43 14.09 -28.17
N ASP A 172 -19.68 14.09 -27.73
CA ASP A 172 -20.85 14.25 -28.60
C ASP A 172 -20.99 15.72 -29.03
N TYR A 173 -20.15 16.14 -29.98
CA TYR A 173 -20.19 17.51 -30.52
C TYR A 173 -21.38 17.78 -31.46
N LEU A 174 -22.18 16.78 -31.76
CA LEU A 174 -23.41 16.93 -32.55
C LEU A 174 -24.63 17.28 -31.69
N SER A 175 -24.55 17.02 -30.41
CA SER A 175 -25.62 17.32 -29.48
C SER A 175 -25.72 18.83 -29.21
N LYS A 176 -26.93 19.37 -29.37
CA LYS A 176 -27.24 20.77 -29.07
C LYS A 176 -27.73 21.03 -27.65
N LYS A 177 -27.92 19.95 -26.86
CA LYS A 177 -28.45 20.07 -25.50
C LYS A 177 -27.38 19.83 -24.43
N GLN A 178 -26.78 18.66 -24.45
CA GLN A 178 -25.77 18.25 -23.48
C GLN A 178 -24.67 17.48 -24.20
N VAL A 179 -23.43 17.67 -23.77
CA VAL A 179 -22.26 17.01 -24.37
C VAL A 179 -21.86 15.82 -23.53
N SER A 180 -22.26 14.62 -23.92
CA SER A 180 -21.79 13.37 -23.33
C SER A 180 -20.41 12.96 -23.88
N LEU A 181 -19.66 12.20 -23.13
CA LEU A 181 -18.48 11.46 -23.61
C LEU A 181 -18.93 10.08 -24.09
N LEU A 182 -18.76 9.81 -25.36
CA LEU A 182 -19.17 8.58 -26.05
C LEU A 182 -17.99 7.60 -26.06
N MET A 183 -18.25 6.32 -25.79
CA MET A 183 -17.27 5.23 -25.89
C MET A 183 -17.25 4.67 -27.30
N GLY A 184 -16.44 5.27 -28.18
CA GLY A 184 -16.32 4.88 -29.59
C GLY A 184 -15.42 5.83 -30.36
N GLN A 185 -14.99 5.37 -31.53
CA GLN A 185 -14.12 6.14 -32.43
C GLN A 185 -14.92 7.06 -33.34
N ILE A 186 -14.35 8.24 -33.65
CA ILE A 186 -14.84 9.04 -34.78
C ILE A 186 -14.49 8.30 -36.07
N PRO A 187 -15.44 8.01 -36.96
CA PRO A 187 -15.16 7.35 -38.22
C PRO A 187 -14.17 8.16 -39.07
N GLN A 188 -13.08 7.54 -39.50
CA GLN A 188 -12.00 8.21 -40.25
C GLN A 188 -12.38 8.60 -41.68
N THR A 189 -13.50 8.12 -42.21
CA THR A 189 -13.92 8.24 -43.61
C THR A 189 -15.16 9.06 -43.77
N ILE A 190 -15.17 10.32 -43.30
CA ILE A 190 -16.25 11.23 -43.62
C ILE A 190 -15.66 12.41 -44.38
N GLY A 191 -15.37 12.18 -45.65
CA GLY A 191 -15.13 13.26 -46.61
C GLY A 191 -16.45 13.85 -47.06
N GLY A 192 -16.70 15.13 -46.73
CA GLY A 192 -17.81 15.89 -47.19
C GLY A 192 -18.85 16.29 -46.13
N ALA A 193 -19.31 17.53 -46.17
CA ALA A 193 -20.41 18.06 -45.36
C ALA A 193 -21.80 17.76 -45.94
N ALA A 194 -21.95 16.61 -46.63
CA ALA A 194 -23.24 16.23 -47.21
C ALA A 194 -24.23 15.85 -46.08
N PRO A 195 -25.52 16.21 -46.21
CA PRO A 195 -26.54 15.90 -45.20
C PRO A 195 -26.58 14.42 -44.78
N ASP A 196 -26.39 13.50 -45.73
CA ASP A 196 -26.38 12.05 -45.48
C ASP A 196 -25.23 11.60 -44.58
N VAL A 197 -24.09 12.30 -44.62
CA VAL A 197 -22.92 12.02 -43.80
C VAL A 197 -23.20 12.41 -42.35
N MET A 198 -23.80 13.57 -42.14
CA MET A 198 -24.17 14.05 -40.80
C MET A 198 -25.25 13.17 -40.15
N GLU A 199 -26.22 12.68 -40.94
CA GLU A 199 -27.25 11.76 -40.45
C GLU A 199 -26.65 10.41 -40.03
N ARG A 200 -25.75 9.85 -40.85
CA ARG A 200 -25.04 8.59 -40.51
C ARG A 200 -24.22 8.75 -39.25
N LEU A 201 -23.45 9.86 -39.13
CA LEU A 201 -22.63 10.15 -37.95
C LEU A 201 -23.50 10.30 -36.69
N SER A 202 -24.62 11.01 -36.80
CA SER A 202 -25.59 11.17 -35.72
C SER A 202 -26.17 9.83 -35.26
N LYS A 203 -26.57 8.94 -36.19
CA LYS A 203 -27.03 7.59 -35.85
C LYS A 203 -25.96 6.76 -35.19
N GLN A 204 -24.70 6.86 -35.63
CA GLN A 204 -23.57 6.16 -35.04
C GLN A 204 -23.29 6.65 -33.61
N PHE A 205 -23.25 7.96 -33.38
CA PHE A 205 -23.07 8.55 -32.04
C PHE A 205 -24.16 8.13 -31.07
N GLN A 206 -25.43 8.05 -31.55
CA GLN A 206 -26.55 7.56 -30.74
C GLN A 206 -26.43 6.08 -30.34
N SER A 207 -25.66 5.29 -31.10
CA SER A 207 -25.42 3.89 -30.81
C SER A 207 -24.27 3.65 -29.80
N TYR A 208 -23.44 4.65 -29.55
CA TYR A 208 -22.30 4.50 -28.61
C TYR A 208 -22.75 4.60 -27.16
N PRO A 209 -22.23 3.72 -26.28
CA PRO A 209 -22.44 3.86 -24.85
C PRO A 209 -21.85 5.19 -24.35
N LYS A 210 -22.49 5.80 -23.37
CA LYS A 210 -22.03 7.04 -22.76
C LYS A 210 -21.32 6.75 -21.45
N VAL A 211 -20.28 7.53 -21.12
CA VAL A 211 -19.51 7.37 -19.89
C VAL A 211 -20.36 7.64 -18.65
N ASP A 212 -21.24 8.64 -18.70
CA ASP A 212 -22.14 9.01 -17.61
C ASP A 212 -23.18 7.94 -17.25
N GLU A 213 -23.46 7.00 -18.17
CA GLU A 213 -24.34 5.85 -17.98
C GLU A 213 -23.57 4.58 -17.52
N GLN A 214 -22.24 4.64 -17.41
CA GLN A 214 -21.41 3.50 -17.00
C GLN A 214 -21.24 3.41 -15.47
N GLY A 215 -20.60 2.32 -15.02
CA GLY A 215 -20.27 2.13 -13.62
C GLY A 215 -19.33 3.21 -13.06
N ASP A 216 -19.40 3.41 -11.75
CA ASP A 216 -18.67 4.48 -11.05
C ASP A 216 -17.15 4.43 -11.25
N GLY A 217 -16.55 3.27 -11.54
CA GLY A 217 -15.13 3.14 -11.86
C GLY A 217 -14.73 3.93 -13.11
N MET A 218 -15.45 3.76 -14.22
CA MET A 218 -15.19 4.50 -15.45
C MET A 218 -15.44 5.99 -15.26
N ARG A 219 -16.50 6.35 -14.54
CA ARG A 219 -16.87 7.74 -14.24
C ARG A 219 -15.82 8.43 -13.39
N SER A 220 -15.37 7.78 -12.30
CA SER A 220 -14.35 8.31 -11.39
C SER A 220 -13.00 8.50 -12.10
N PHE A 221 -12.56 7.50 -12.88
CA PHE A 221 -11.34 7.57 -13.68
C PHE A 221 -11.37 8.74 -14.66
N THR A 222 -12.46 8.85 -15.42
CA THR A 222 -12.67 9.96 -16.36
C THR A 222 -12.66 11.31 -15.63
N GLY A 223 -13.34 11.40 -14.49
CA GLY A 223 -13.38 12.63 -13.69
C GLY A 223 -12.00 13.12 -13.26
N ILE A 224 -11.10 12.21 -12.85
CA ILE A 224 -9.71 12.57 -12.49
C ILE A 224 -8.97 13.13 -13.71
N ILE A 225 -9.02 12.43 -14.85
CA ILE A 225 -8.32 12.88 -16.05
C ILE A 225 -8.85 14.24 -16.53
N LEU A 226 -10.17 14.43 -16.52
CA LEU A 226 -10.81 15.69 -16.90
C LEU A 226 -10.30 16.89 -16.09
N HIS A 227 -10.08 16.70 -14.79
CA HIS A 227 -9.49 17.74 -13.96
C HIS A 227 -7.99 17.93 -14.22
N MET A 228 -7.25 16.85 -14.46
CA MET A 228 -5.80 16.91 -14.61
C MET A 228 -5.32 17.48 -15.95
N ILE A 229 -6.15 17.43 -16.98
CA ILE A 229 -5.86 18.10 -18.28
C ILE A 229 -5.92 19.64 -18.16
N LEU A 230 -6.63 20.18 -17.17
CA LEU A 230 -6.68 21.63 -16.93
C LEU A 230 -5.33 22.10 -16.38
N LYS A 231 -4.73 23.12 -17.04
CA LYS A 231 -3.33 23.50 -16.79
C LYS A 231 -3.13 24.60 -15.75
N ASN A 232 -4.20 25.17 -15.21
CA ASN A 232 -4.12 26.27 -14.26
C ASN A 232 -3.76 25.85 -12.82
N TYR A 233 -3.99 24.59 -12.45
CA TYR A 233 -3.72 24.12 -11.10
C TYR A 233 -2.24 23.82 -10.87
N GLY A 234 -1.65 24.40 -9.83
CA GLY A 234 -0.30 24.10 -9.37
C GLY A 234 -0.25 22.99 -8.31
N ILE A 235 -1.37 22.78 -7.60
CA ILE A 235 -1.51 21.85 -6.49
C ILE A 235 -2.76 21.00 -6.70
N TYR A 236 -2.59 19.68 -6.63
CA TYR A 236 -3.67 18.70 -6.65
C TYR A 236 -3.77 18.01 -5.28
N LEU A 237 -4.96 17.97 -4.73
CA LEU A 237 -5.33 17.17 -3.57
C LEU A 237 -6.27 16.07 -4.06
N ILE A 238 -5.86 14.81 -3.97
CA ILE A 238 -6.61 13.68 -4.56
C ILE A 238 -6.93 12.67 -3.46
N ASP A 239 -8.21 12.53 -3.15
CA ASP A 239 -8.68 11.65 -2.08
C ASP A 239 -9.15 10.31 -2.67
N GLU A 240 -8.45 9.23 -2.30
CA GLU A 240 -8.74 7.84 -2.70
C GLU A 240 -8.98 7.67 -4.21
N PRO A 241 -7.98 7.98 -5.08
CA PRO A 241 -8.15 7.90 -6.53
C PRO A 241 -8.57 6.52 -7.03
N GLU A 242 -8.24 5.47 -6.30
CA GLU A 242 -8.59 4.07 -6.59
C GLU A 242 -10.05 3.71 -6.38
N SER A 243 -10.85 4.55 -5.71
CA SER A 243 -12.25 4.23 -5.39
C SER A 243 -13.01 3.78 -6.63
N PHE A 244 -13.66 2.62 -6.54
CA PHE A 244 -14.41 1.93 -7.61
C PHE A 244 -13.56 1.32 -8.74
N LEU A 245 -12.22 1.33 -8.66
CA LEU A 245 -11.34 0.74 -9.67
C LEU A 245 -10.86 -0.65 -9.25
N HIS A 246 -10.73 -1.54 -10.23
CA HIS A 246 -9.97 -2.77 -10.04
C HIS A 246 -8.47 -2.49 -10.01
N PRO A 247 -7.64 -3.37 -9.39
CA PRO A 247 -6.20 -3.17 -9.26
C PRO A 247 -5.47 -2.75 -10.55
N PRO A 248 -5.69 -3.38 -11.72
CA PRO A 248 -5.04 -2.96 -12.96
C PRO A 248 -5.36 -1.52 -13.37
N GLN A 249 -6.64 -1.09 -13.27
CA GLN A 249 -7.04 0.27 -13.58
C GLN A 249 -6.47 1.27 -12.57
N ALA A 250 -6.39 0.91 -11.28
CA ALA A 250 -5.76 1.74 -10.26
C ALA A 250 -4.27 1.96 -10.56
N MET A 251 -3.55 0.92 -11.00
CA MET A 251 -2.16 1.03 -11.41
C MET A 251 -1.98 1.95 -12.64
N ILE A 252 -2.84 1.79 -13.65
CA ILE A 252 -2.84 2.68 -14.83
C ILE A 252 -3.13 4.11 -14.39
N LEU A 253 -4.11 4.34 -13.50
CA LEU A 253 -4.42 5.67 -12.99
C LEU A 253 -3.23 6.30 -12.27
N GLY A 254 -2.49 5.54 -11.46
CA GLY A 254 -1.25 6.01 -10.83
C GLY A 254 -0.22 6.51 -11.87
N LYS A 255 -0.01 5.75 -12.96
CA LYS A 255 0.86 6.16 -14.08
C LYS A 255 0.37 7.45 -14.73
N VAL A 256 -0.92 7.52 -15.03
CA VAL A 256 -1.57 8.68 -15.67
C VAL A 256 -1.46 9.93 -14.80
N ILE A 257 -1.67 9.81 -13.49
CA ILE A 257 -1.48 10.93 -12.54
C ILE A 257 -0.03 11.43 -12.62
N GLY A 258 0.96 10.53 -12.54
CA GLY A 258 2.37 10.89 -12.63
C GLY A 258 2.73 11.58 -13.95
N GLU A 259 2.15 11.14 -15.07
CA GLU A 259 2.38 11.68 -16.41
C GLU A 259 1.71 13.05 -16.60
N LEU A 260 0.46 13.20 -16.18
CA LEU A 260 -0.30 14.44 -16.34
C LEU A 260 0.17 15.56 -15.41
N LEU A 261 0.77 15.24 -14.26
CA LEU A 261 1.35 16.25 -13.37
C LEU A 261 2.52 17.00 -14.01
N GLY A 262 3.23 16.41 -14.98
CA GLY A 262 4.46 17.02 -15.51
C GLY A 262 5.49 17.29 -14.40
N ASP A 263 6.51 18.12 -14.67
CA ASP A 263 7.62 18.36 -13.72
C ASP A 263 7.44 19.61 -12.84
N ASP A 264 6.34 20.32 -13.00
CA ASP A 264 6.13 21.64 -12.40
C ASP A 264 4.90 21.74 -11.48
N ARG A 265 4.22 20.62 -11.18
CA ARG A 265 3.03 20.57 -10.32
C ARG A 265 3.21 19.61 -9.15
N GLN A 266 2.54 19.92 -8.05
CA GLN A 266 2.53 19.10 -6.84
C GLN A 266 1.23 18.30 -6.73
N ALA A 267 1.31 17.10 -6.16
CA ALA A 267 0.13 16.34 -5.74
C ALA A 267 0.25 15.86 -4.31
N PHE A 268 -0.88 15.83 -3.61
CA PHE A 268 -1.05 15.27 -2.29
C PHE A 268 -2.18 14.24 -2.41
N ILE A 269 -1.87 12.98 -2.21
CA ILE A 269 -2.75 11.85 -2.50
C ILE A 269 -2.98 11.07 -1.22
N SER A 270 -4.24 10.85 -0.83
CA SER A 270 -4.57 9.84 0.16
C SER A 270 -4.97 8.54 -0.56
N THR A 271 -4.44 7.41 -0.13
CA THR A 271 -4.74 6.13 -0.79
C THR A 271 -4.70 4.96 0.19
N HIS A 272 -5.47 3.92 -0.15
CA HIS A 272 -5.43 2.58 0.44
C HIS A 272 -4.92 1.53 -0.55
N SER A 273 -4.52 1.95 -1.76
CA SER A 273 -4.13 1.05 -2.84
C SER A 273 -2.62 1.07 -3.06
N GLU A 274 -2.01 -0.09 -2.93
CA GLU A 274 -0.63 -0.27 -3.37
C GLU A 274 -0.46 -0.09 -4.88
N ASP A 275 -1.53 -0.33 -5.68
CA ASP A 275 -1.46 -0.23 -7.13
C ASP A 275 -1.35 1.21 -7.61
N ILE A 276 -2.00 2.17 -6.94
CA ILE A 276 -1.76 3.60 -7.17
C ILE A 276 -0.28 3.94 -6.95
N ILE A 277 0.28 3.46 -5.83
CA ILE A 277 1.70 3.70 -5.52
C ILE A 277 2.60 3.04 -6.57
N LYS A 278 2.31 1.80 -6.97
CA LYS A 278 3.02 1.08 -8.03
C LYS A 278 3.02 1.86 -9.34
N GLY A 279 1.86 2.36 -9.76
CA GLY A 279 1.73 3.17 -10.96
C GLY A 279 2.55 4.47 -10.93
N LEU A 280 2.52 5.19 -9.81
CA LEU A 280 3.32 6.41 -9.59
C LEU A 280 4.83 6.09 -9.57
N MET A 281 5.25 5.01 -8.89
CA MET A 281 6.63 4.58 -8.82
C MET A 281 7.22 4.17 -10.18
N GLU A 282 6.42 3.60 -11.08
CA GLU A 282 6.87 3.31 -12.44
C GLU A 282 7.14 4.57 -13.25
N LYS A 283 6.42 5.66 -12.99
CA LYS A 283 6.48 6.87 -13.82
C LYS A 283 7.38 7.96 -13.27
N CYS A 284 7.35 8.19 -11.97
CA CYS A 284 8.03 9.32 -11.33
C CYS A 284 8.60 8.99 -9.93
N PRO A 285 9.44 7.95 -9.80
CA PRO A 285 9.94 7.46 -8.50
C PRO A 285 10.70 8.54 -7.71
N GLU A 286 11.39 9.47 -8.40
CA GLU A 286 12.20 10.51 -7.76
C GLU A 286 11.39 11.58 -7.03
N ARG A 287 10.08 11.68 -7.33
CA ARG A 287 9.19 12.73 -6.82
C ARG A 287 8.34 12.30 -5.65
N ILE A 288 8.36 11.00 -5.30
CA ILE A 288 7.44 10.43 -4.33
C ILE A 288 7.98 10.60 -2.93
N LYS A 289 7.12 11.13 -2.05
CA LYS A 289 7.29 11.14 -0.59
C LYS A 289 6.12 10.43 0.05
N VAL A 290 6.39 9.41 0.84
CA VAL A 290 5.35 8.66 1.53
C VAL A 290 5.29 9.06 3.00
N VAL A 291 4.11 9.42 3.47
CA VAL A 291 3.85 9.75 4.87
C VAL A 291 2.88 8.71 5.43
N ARG A 292 3.38 7.85 6.29
CA ARG A 292 2.54 6.88 7.00
C ARG A 292 1.93 7.53 8.22
N ILE A 293 0.61 7.50 8.29
CA ILE A 293 -0.17 8.02 9.42
C ILE A 293 -0.72 6.83 10.20
N THR A 294 -0.53 6.84 11.51
CA THR A 294 -1.18 5.91 12.44
C THR A 294 -1.89 6.69 13.53
N ARG A 295 -2.88 6.07 14.18
CA ARG A 295 -3.68 6.72 15.21
C ARG A 295 -3.90 5.77 16.39
N GLN A 296 -3.65 6.29 17.61
CA GLN A 296 -4.02 5.63 18.86
C GLN A 296 -4.93 6.56 19.66
N GLY A 297 -6.18 6.14 19.84
CA GLY A 297 -7.19 7.00 20.45
C GLY A 297 -7.37 8.31 19.66
N ASN A 298 -7.02 9.43 20.26
CA ASN A 298 -7.11 10.77 19.64
C ASN A 298 -5.76 11.32 19.15
N THR A 299 -4.68 10.55 19.26
CA THR A 299 -3.32 11.00 18.90
C THR A 299 -2.88 10.38 17.59
N ASN A 300 -2.45 11.22 16.64
CA ASN A 300 -1.84 10.80 15.40
C ASN A 300 -0.32 10.70 15.54
N SER A 301 0.26 9.69 14.93
CA SER A 301 1.70 9.54 14.74
C SER A 301 2.02 9.54 13.25
N PHE A 302 3.13 10.16 12.87
CA PHE A 302 3.55 10.32 11.48
C PHE A 302 4.94 9.75 11.30
N ALA A 303 5.12 8.92 10.29
CA ALA A 303 6.42 8.47 9.82
C ALA A 303 6.61 8.96 8.38
N ILE A 304 7.62 9.78 8.18
CA ILE A 304 8.06 10.22 6.85
C ILE A 304 9.03 9.16 6.35
N LEU A 305 8.67 8.45 5.28
CA LEU A 305 9.50 7.40 4.72
C LEU A 305 10.54 8.02 3.80
N ASP A 306 11.78 7.59 3.98
CA ASP A 306 12.89 8.01 3.14
C ASP A 306 12.71 7.49 1.70
N ASN A 307 12.84 8.38 0.72
CA ASN A 307 12.62 8.04 -0.69
C ASN A 307 13.63 7.01 -1.19
N GLU A 308 14.89 7.10 -0.79
CA GLU A 308 15.93 6.16 -1.22
C GLU A 308 15.69 4.74 -0.65
N GLN A 309 15.27 4.66 0.61
CA GLN A 309 14.87 3.38 1.22
C GLN A 309 13.64 2.81 0.52
N PHE A 310 12.65 3.66 0.20
CA PHE A 310 11.45 3.24 -0.51
C PHE A 310 11.76 2.72 -1.93
N LYS A 311 12.65 3.40 -2.66
CA LYS A 311 13.15 2.94 -3.96
C LYS A 311 13.93 1.63 -3.86
N THR A 312 14.73 1.44 -2.82
CA THR A 312 15.46 0.20 -2.59
C THR A 312 14.51 -0.98 -2.42
N ILE A 313 13.45 -0.81 -1.61
CA ILE A 313 12.40 -1.84 -1.45
C ILE A 313 11.70 -2.08 -2.80
N TRP A 314 11.37 -1.04 -3.53
CA TRP A 314 10.73 -1.15 -4.84
C TRP A 314 11.61 -1.82 -5.91
N GLY A 315 12.92 -1.58 -5.87
CA GLY A 315 13.91 -2.16 -6.78
C GLY A 315 14.24 -3.62 -6.51
N ASP A 316 13.98 -4.12 -5.31
CA ASP A 316 14.20 -5.53 -4.95
C ASP A 316 13.06 -6.40 -5.50
N PRO A 317 13.34 -7.34 -6.43
CA PRO A 317 12.31 -8.18 -7.03
C PRO A 317 11.53 -9.02 -6.01
N LEU A 318 12.18 -9.45 -4.93
CA LEU A 318 11.54 -10.24 -3.88
C LEU A 318 10.55 -9.39 -3.08
N LEU A 319 10.94 -8.17 -2.71
CA LEU A 319 10.12 -7.26 -1.94
C LEU A 319 9.00 -6.64 -2.78
N LYS A 320 9.29 -6.31 -4.04
CA LYS A 320 8.32 -5.75 -5.00
C LYS A 320 7.13 -6.68 -5.26
N HIS A 321 7.38 -7.99 -5.36
CA HIS A 321 6.35 -9.00 -5.63
C HIS A 321 5.80 -9.66 -4.35
N SER A 322 6.28 -9.24 -3.18
CA SER A 322 5.69 -9.62 -1.88
C SER A 322 4.59 -8.64 -1.48
N ASN A 323 3.75 -9.05 -0.54
CA ASN A 323 2.69 -8.18 -0.01
C ASN A 323 3.22 -7.11 0.97
N ILE A 324 4.54 -6.81 0.97
CA ILE A 324 5.14 -5.85 1.92
C ILE A 324 4.55 -4.45 1.75
N MET A 325 4.28 -4.03 0.52
CA MET A 325 3.67 -2.72 0.26
C MET A 325 2.28 -2.59 0.88
N SER A 326 1.51 -3.68 0.90
CA SER A 326 0.20 -3.73 1.56
C SER A 326 0.30 -3.49 3.07
N SER A 327 1.46 -3.78 3.69
CA SER A 327 1.70 -3.53 5.12
C SER A 327 1.56 -2.06 5.51
N LEU A 328 1.77 -1.13 4.59
CA LEU A 328 1.58 0.31 4.80
C LEU A 328 0.17 0.68 5.27
N PHE A 329 -0.82 -0.13 4.90
CA PHE A 329 -2.25 0.11 5.15
C PHE A 329 -2.76 -0.62 6.41
N HIS A 330 -1.94 -1.44 7.04
CA HIS A 330 -2.30 -2.21 8.23
C HIS A 330 -1.71 -1.60 9.50
N LYS A 331 -2.39 -1.84 10.62
CA LYS A 331 -1.93 -1.37 11.93
C LYS A 331 -0.72 -2.16 12.40
N ASN A 332 -0.84 -3.49 12.34
CA ASN A 332 0.18 -4.44 12.75
C ASN A 332 0.46 -5.43 11.62
N VAL A 333 1.66 -5.99 11.60
CA VAL A 333 2.07 -7.05 10.68
C VAL A 333 2.68 -8.21 11.46
N VAL A 334 2.33 -9.43 11.12
CA VAL A 334 2.98 -10.64 11.63
C VAL A 334 3.71 -11.32 10.48
N LEU A 335 5.01 -11.45 10.62
CA LEU A 335 5.91 -12.08 9.66
C LEU A 335 6.21 -13.50 10.11
N CYS A 336 5.76 -14.47 9.33
CA CYS A 336 5.93 -15.90 9.56
C CYS A 336 6.94 -16.53 8.59
N GLU A 337 7.32 -17.77 8.82
CA GLU A 337 8.19 -18.51 7.90
C GLU A 337 7.44 -18.99 6.65
N SER A 338 6.20 -19.48 6.82
CA SER A 338 5.38 -20.09 5.78
C SER A 338 3.94 -19.59 5.75
N ASP A 339 3.25 -19.88 4.64
CA ASP A 339 1.81 -19.63 4.49
C ASP A 339 0.95 -20.40 5.51
N SER A 340 1.39 -21.61 5.88
CA SER A 340 0.70 -22.45 6.87
C SER A 340 0.65 -21.79 8.25
N ASP A 341 1.76 -21.17 8.66
CA ASP A 341 1.85 -20.41 9.91
C ASP A 341 0.86 -19.25 9.88
N CYS A 342 0.87 -18.47 8.80
CA CYS A 342 -0.04 -17.34 8.60
C CYS A 342 -1.49 -17.76 8.75
N ARG A 343 -1.89 -18.89 8.14
CA ARG A 343 -3.27 -19.38 8.18
C ARG A 343 -3.71 -19.75 9.58
N LEU A 344 -2.94 -20.58 10.29
CA LEU A 344 -3.32 -21.02 11.64
C LEU A 344 -3.36 -19.85 12.63
N TYR A 345 -2.31 -19.01 12.60
CA TYR A 345 -2.19 -17.90 13.53
C TYR A 345 -3.24 -16.81 13.28
N SER A 346 -3.55 -16.51 12.01
CA SER A 346 -4.59 -15.52 11.70
C SER A 346 -5.97 -15.96 12.21
N ILE A 347 -6.34 -17.22 11.96
CA ILE A 347 -7.61 -17.78 12.43
C ILE A 347 -7.70 -17.74 13.95
N ALA A 348 -6.60 -18.12 14.64
CA ALA A 348 -6.57 -18.09 16.11
C ALA A 348 -6.66 -16.66 16.67
N LEU A 349 -5.96 -15.69 16.06
CA LEU A 349 -5.99 -14.29 16.47
C LEU A 349 -7.38 -13.68 16.22
N ASP A 350 -7.94 -13.89 15.03
CA ASP A 350 -9.27 -13.37 14.66
C ASP A 350 -10.34 -13.89 15.63
N HIS A 351 -10.28 -15.17 15.99
CA HIS A 351 -11.19 -15.74 16.96
C HIS A 351 -11.08 -15.09 18.36
N LEU A 352 -9.84 -14.83 18.83
CA LEU A 352 -9.62 -14.13 20.10
C LEU A 352 -10.16 -12.70 20.07
N MET A 353 -9.94 -11.97 18.97
CA MET A 353 -10.43 -10.61 18.81
C MET A 353 -11.96 -10.54 18.72
N GLN A 354 -12.58 -11.47 17.99
CA GLN A 354 -14.04 -11.58 17.90
C GLN A 354 -14.70 -11.80 19.27
N LYS A 355 -14.10 -12.63 20.13
CA LYS A 355 -14.58 -12.81 21.52
C LYS A 355 -14.53 -11.52 22.35
N GLN A 356 -13.67 -10.59 22.00
CA GLN A 356 -13.57 -9.26 22.62
C GLN A 356 -14.45 -8.22 21.92
N GLY A 357 -15.25 -8.61 20.91
CA GLY A 357 -16.04 -7.70 20.10
C GLY A 357 -15.19 -6.78 19.19
N LYS A 358 -13.97 -7.20 18.86
CA LYS A 358 -13.02 -6.45 18.03
C LYS A 358 -12.72 -7.22 16.73
N PHE A 359 -12.21 -6.50 15.74
CA PHE A 359 -11.63 -7.07 14.53
C PHE A 359 -10.12 -6.91 14.57
N SER A 360 -9.39 -7.92 14.07
CA SER A 360 -7.95 -7.81 13.89
C SER A 360 -7.65 -6.89 12.70
N GLU A 361 -6.86 -5.82 12.94
CA GLU A 361 -6.29 -4.98 11.88
C GLU A 361 -4.86 -5.44 11.53
N THR A 362 -4.60 -6.74 11.72
CA THR A 362 -3.29 -7.36 11.58
C THR A 362 -3.17 -8.05 10.23
N MET A 363 -2.14 -7.74 9.50
CA MET A 363 -1.75 -8.43 8.27
C MET A 363 -0.77 -9.56 8.59
N PHE A 364 -1.03 -10.75 8.06
CA PHE A 364 -0.09 -11.86 8.10
C PHE A 364 0.64 -11.96 6.75
N THR A 365 1.95 -12.08 6.81
CA THR A 365 2.80 -12.28 5.64
C THR A 365 3.91 -13.28 5.94
N TYR A 366 4.47 -13.90 4.90
CA TYR A 366 5.52 -14.91 5.05
C TYR A 366 6.68 -14.66 4.10
N CYS A 367 7.84 -15.21 4.45
CA CYS A 367 9.09 -14.98 3.72
C CYS A 367 9.62 -16.21 2.97
N SER A 368 8.92 -17.35 3.00
CA SER A 368 9.36 -18.62 2.40
C SER A 368 10.71 -19.10 2.96
N GLY A 369 10.86 -19.07 4.27
CA GLY A 369 11.98 -19.59 5.03
C GLY A 369 12.76 -18.56 5.84
N LYS A 370 13.30 -19.00 6.97
CA LYS A 370 13.95 -18.16 8.00
C LYS A 370 15.09 -17.26 7.51
N GLN A 371 15.84 -17.71 6.48
CA GLN A 371 16.97 -16.93 5.96
C GLN A 371 16.56 -15.61 5.29
N ARG A 372 15.32 -15.53 4.76
CA ARG A 372 14.78 -14.32 4.12
C ARG A 372 14.07 -13.39 5.10
N MET A 373 13.75 -13.88 6.30
CA MET A 373 13.01 -13.14 7.30
C MET A 373 13.70 -11.81 7.67
N LYS A 374 15.03 -11.79 7.74
CA LYS A 374 15.81 -10.57 7.99
C LYS A 374 15.58 -9.45 6.97
N GLN A 375 15.48 -9.79 5.68
CA GLN A 375 15.28 -8.80 4.61
C GLN A 375 13.88 -8.18 4.70
N VAL A 376 12.86 -9.02 4.96
CA VAL A 376 11.49 -8.56 5.12
C VAL A 376 11.35 -7.73 6.40
N ALA A 377 11.95 -8.16 7.51
CA ALA A 377 11.95 -7.42 8.77
C ALA A 377 12.63 -6.04 8.63
N ALA A 378 13.79 -5.98 7.97
CA ALA A 378 14.47 -4.72 7.68
C ALA A 378 13.60 -3.78 6.82
N ALA A 379 12.92 -4.31 5.80
CA ALA A 379 11.98 -3.53 4.98
C ALA A 379 10.79 -3.00 5.79
N LEU A 380 10.13 -3.84 6.59
CA LEU A 380 9.02 -3.42 7.46
C LEU A 380 9.46 -2.33 8.45
N ARG A 381 10.64 -2.49 9.03
CA ARG A 381 11.21 -1.48 9.94
C ARG A 381 11.48 -0.15 9.24
N SER A 382 12.06 -0.17 8.04
CA SER A 382 12.33 1.05 7.27
C SER A 382 11.03 1.77 6.86
N LEU A 383 9.93 1.02 6.67
CA LEU A 383 8.58 1.55 6.44
C LEU A 383 7.87 1.99 7.73
N SER A 384 8.56 1.96 8.89
CA SER A 384 7.99 2.29 10.20
C SER A 384 6.71 1.50 10.52
N ILE A 385 6.67 0.23 10.12
CA ILE A 385 5.58 -0.69 10.41
C ILE A 385 5.79 -1.29 11.81
N ASP A 386 4.71 -1.39 12.58
CA ASP A 386 4.72 -2.20 13.80
C ASP A 386 4.53 -3.67 13.41
N PHE A 387 5.53 -4.50 13.67
CA PHE A 387 5.50 -5.90 13.23
C PHE A 387 6.02 -6.86 14.28
N ARG A 388 5.64 -8.14 14.13
CA ARG A 388 6.10 -9.27 14.93
C ARG A 388 6.73 -10.30 14.00
N CYS A 389 7.91 -10.81 14.35
CA CYS A 389 8.52 -11.95 13.67
C CYS A 389 8.25 -13.23 14.45
N VAL A 390 7.78 -14.26 13.76
CA VAL A 390 7.41 -15.54 14.36
C VAL A 390 8.18 -16.68 13.66
N PRO A 391 9.48 -16.83 13.98
CA PRO A 391 10.27 -17.95 13.47
C PRO A 391 10.08 -19.21 14.30
N ASP A 392 10.29 -20.38 13.67
CA ASP A 392 10.43 -21.64 14.37
C ASP A 392 11.60 -21.60 15.34
N ILE A 393 11.56 -22.40 16.43
CA ILE A 393 12.63 -22.42 17.43
C ILE A 393 13.99 -22.85 16.86
N ASP A 394 13.99 -23.54 15.72
CA ASP A 394 15.21 -24.03 15.07
C ASP A 394 16.05 -22.90 14.44
N ILE A 395 15.58 -21.66 14.43
CA ILE A 395 16.39 -20.48 14.08
C ILE A 395 17.59 -20.34 15.03
N LEU A 396 17.44 -20.80 16.27
CA LEU A 396 18.52 -20.81 17.28
C LEU A 396 19.71 -21.70 16.89
N ASN A 397 19.56 -22.62 15.93
CA ASN A 397 20.64 -23.47 15.48
C ASN A 397 21.65 -22.75 14.56
N ASP A 398 21.23 -21.63 13.94
CA ASP A 398 22.10 -20.82 13.08
C ASP A 398 22.30 -19.44 13.69
N LYS A 399 23.48 -19.26 14.31
CA LYS A 399 23.85 -18.02 14.97
C LYS A 399 23.76 -16.80 14.07
N GLN A 400 24.25 -16.93 12.83
CA GLN A 400 24.30 -15.78 11.92
C GLN A 400 22.90 -15.37 11.47
N THR A 401 22.05 -16.34 11.15
CA THR A 401 20.63 -16.08 10.77
C THR A 401 19.86 -15.44 11.93
N LEU A 402 20.06 -15.92 13.18
CA LEU A 402 19.43 -15.33 14.35
C LEU A 402 19.93 -13.91 14.63
N LYS A 403 21.25 -13.70 14.56
CA LYS A 403 21.86 -12.38 14.76
C LYS A 403 21.35 -11.38 13.74
N ASP A 404 21.38 -11.74 12.46
CA ASP A 404 20.91 -10.88 11.36
C ASP A 404 19.43 -10.50 11.53
N LEU A 405 18.58 -11.46 11.93
CA LEU A 405 17.17 -11.18 12.19
C LEU A 405 17.00 -10.24 13.39
N TYR A 406 17.70 -10.52 14.51
CA TYR A 406 17.64 -9.71 15.72
C TYR A 406 18.04 -8.25 15.46
N GLU A 407 19.14 -8.03 14.73
CA GLU A 407 19.60 -6.69 14.34
C GLU A 407 18.63 -6.02 13.35
N SER A 408 18.05 -6.77 12.41
CA SER A 408 17.04 -6.25 11.48
C SER A 408 15.77 -5.79 12.21
N CYS A 409 15.39 -6.45 13.29
CA CYS A 409 14.29 -6.04 14.16
C CYS A 409 14.65 -4.89 15.11
N GLY A 410 15.91 -4.45 15.15
CA GLY A 410 16.36 -3.31 15.95
C GLY A 410 17.11 -3.65 17.21
N GLY A 411 17.42 -4.91 17.43
CA GLY A 411 18.28 -5.34 18.52
C GLY A 411 19.74 -4.99 18.30
N THR A 412 20.50 -5.01 19.38
CA THR A 412 21.96 -4.90 19.34
C THR A 412 22.57 -6.20 19.85
N TRP A 413 23.37 -6.87 19.02
CA TRP A 413 24.04 -8.10 19.39
C TRP A 413 25.30 -7.78 20.21
N ASP A 414 25.11 -7.62 21.53
CA ASP A 414 26.15 -7.27 22.50
C ASP A 414 26.80 -8.51 23.17
N ASP A 415 27.83 -8.28 23.99
CA ASP A 415 28.54 -9.36 24.70
C ASP A 415 27.62 -10.26 25.56
N PRO A 416 26.63 -9.73 26.31
CA PRO A 416 25.65 -10.57 26.99
C PRO A 416 24.81 -11.44 26.05
N MET A 417 24.37 -10.93 24.86
CA MET A 417 23.65 -11.73 23.87
C MET A 417 24.54 -12.85 23.31
N GLU A 418 25.77 -12.49 22.96
CA GLU A 418 26.78 -13.41 22.44
C GLU A 418 27.12 -14.52 23.47
N SER A 419 27.36 -14.17 24.72
CA SER A 419 27.70 -15.11 25.78
C SER A 419 26.58 -16.09 26.07
N ASN A 420 25.34 -15.59 26.21
CA ASN A 420 24.18 -16.47 26.44
C ASN A 420 23.91 -17.39 25.24
N TYR A 421 24.04 -16.89 24.01
CA TYR A 421 23.91 -17.74 22.83
C TYR A 421 24.97 -18.85 22.82
N ASN A 422 26.25 -18.53 23.06
CA ASN A 422 27.32 -19.51 23.04
C ASN A 422 27.13 -20.54 24.16
N THR A 423 26.71 -20.14 25.36
CA THR A 423 26.39 -21.04 26.46
C THR A 423 25.24 -21.99 26.11
N PHE A 424 24.14 -21.46 25.59
CA PHE A 424 22.98 -22.25 25.14
C PHE A 424 23.36 -23.23 24.02
N SER A 425 24.02 -22.75 22.98
CA SER A 425 24.43 -23.56 21.82
C SER A 425 25.40 -24.66 22.20
N SER A 426 26.36 -24.39 23.07
CA SER A 426 27.35 -25.40 23.55
C SER A 426 26.67 -26.58 24.25
N GLN A 427 25.61 -26.32 25.04
CA GLN A 427 24.85 -27.38 25.73
C GLN A 427 24.03 -28.27 24.77
N LEU A 428 23.62 -27.71 23.63
CA LEU A 428 22.90 -28.42 22.57
C LEU A 428 23.87 -29.11 21.59
N ASN A 429 25.04 -28.53 21.37
CA ASN A 429 26.07 -29.14 20.51
C ASN A 429 26.87 -30.22 21.25
N GLY A 430 26.88 -30.20 22.59
CA GLY A 430 27.52 -31.18 23.43
C GLY A 430 26.76 -32.51 23.47
N GLY A 431 27.13 -33.41 22.59
CA GLY A 431 26.53 -34.73 22.49
C GLY A 431 26.09 -35.01 21.04
N LYS A 432 27.06 -35.08 20.13
CA LYS A 432 26.83 -35.78 18.86
C LYS A 432 26.45 -37.20 19.24
N VAL A 433 25.22 -37.59 19.01
CA VAL A 433 24.85 -39.00 19.07
C VAL A 433 25.61 -39.65 17.93
N SER A 434 26.73 -40.27 18.23
CA SER A 434 27.48 -41.10 17.31
C SER A 434 26.89 -42.51 17.39
N ILE A 435 26.50 -43.04 16.30
CA ILE A 435 26.17 -44.48 16.20
C ILE A 435 27.45 -45.25 15.88
N THR A 436 27.68 -46.34 16.56
CA THR A 436 28.80 -47.24 16.19
C THR A 436 28.50 -47.98 14.92
N LYS A 437 29.55 -48.46 14.22
CA LYS A 437 29.35 -49.30 13.00
C LYS A 437 28.45 -50.52 13.29
N GLN A 438 28.65 -51.17 14.44
CA GLN A 438 27.85 -52.33 14.85
C GLN A 438 26.36 -51.97 15.06
N GLU A 439 26.08 -50.83 15.68
CA GLU A 439 24.69 -50.36 15.86
C GLU A 439 24.06 -50.01 14.52
N LEU A 440 24.79 -49.37 13.59
CA LEU A 440 24.30 -49.08 12.25
C LEU A 440 24.00 -50.34 11.44
N GLU A 441 24.92 -51.30 11.46
CA GLU A 441 24.75 -52.61 10.86
C GLU A 441 23.48 -53.31 11.38
N ALA A 442 23.33 -53.35 12.70
CA ALA A 442 22.16 -53.96 13.35
C ALA A 442 20.83 -53.27 12.97
N GLN A 443 20.81 -51.94 12.80
CA GLN A 443 19.64 -51.17 12.35
C GLN A 443 19.31 -51.47 10.89
N ILE A 444 20.32 -51.56 10.03
CA ILE A 444 20.13 -51.90 8.61
C ILE A 444 19.63 -53.33 8.47
N ASP A 445 20.21 -54.26 9.19
CA ASP A 445 19.82 -55.69 9.17
C ASP A 445 18.37 -55.84 9.66
N ALA A 446 18.00 -55.21 10.77
CA ALA A 446 16.64 -55.23 11.28
C ALA A 446 15.65 -54.61 10.28
N PHE A 447 16.05 -53.59 9.57
CA PHE A 447 15.22 -52.97 8.54
C PHE A 447 15.04 -53.93 7.35
N VAL A 448 16.12 -54.48 6.83
CA VAL A 448 16.08 -55.43 5.70
C VAL A 448 15.20 -56.62 6.03
N GLN A 449 15.28 -57.14 7.26
CA GLN A 449 14.39 -58.22 7.72
C GLN A 449 12.93 -57.85 7.87
N SER A 450 12.63 -56.56 8.07
CA SER A 450 11.24 -56.05 8.24
C SER A 450 10.53 -55.81 6.90
N VAL A 451 11.26 -55.73 5.79
CA VAL A 451 10.68 -55.47 4.45
C VAL A 451 10.25 -56.78 3.79
N ASN A 452 8.99 -56.86 3.38
CA ASN A 452 8.44 -57.98 2.67
C ASN A 452 8.65 -57.79 1.16
N GLY A 453 9.54 -58.58 0.54
CA GLY A 453 9.81 -58.60 -0.92
C GLY A 453 11.28 -58.53 -1.26
N GLU A 454 11.63 -58.88 -2.51
CA GLU A 454 13.00 -58.85 -3.04
C GLU A 454 13.47 -57.43 -3.45
N THR A 455 12.57 -56.47 -3.58
CA THR A 455 12.87 -55.10 -4.02
C THR A 455 12.33 -54.06 -3.05
N LEU A 456 13.15 -53.07 -2.68
CA LEU A 456 12.79 -51.96 -1.84
C LEU A 456 11.97 -50.93 -2.64
N THR A 457 10.86 -50.51 -2.07
CA THR A 457 10.09 -49.38 -2.62
C THR A 457 10.73 -48.06 -2.20
N ARG A 458 10.29 -46.95 -2.81
CA ARG A 458 10.71 -45.61 -2.40
C ARG A 458 10.34 -45.32 -0.93
N ASN A 459 9.19 -45.76 -0.48
CA ASN A 459 8.77 -45.63 0.91
C ASN A 459 9.69 -46.37 1.90
N ASP A 460 10.16 -47.57 1.51
CA ASP A 460 11.09 -48.34 2.34
C ASP A 460 12.46 -47.63 2.47
N ILE A 461 12.93 -47.02 1.39
CA ILE A 461 14.18 -46.23 1.40
C ILE A 461 14.01 -44.97 2.27
N ASP A 462 12.87 -44.28 2.17
CA ASP A 462 12.57 -43.13 2.98
C ASP A 462 12.49 -43.50 4.49
N ASP A 463 11.92 -44.67 4.81
CA ASP A 463 11.86 -45.19 6.19
C ASP A 463 13.21 -45.63 6.74
N LEU A 464 14.06 -46.27 5.90
CA LEU A 464 15.44 -46.54 6.27
C LEU A 464 16.20 -45.24 6.56
N SER A 465 16.07 -44.28 5.65
CA SER A 465 16.72 -42.96 5.83
C SER A 465 16.31 -42.28 7.13
N LYS A 466 15.04 -42.36 7.52
CA LYS A 466 14.55 -41.84 8.83
C LYS A 466 15.16 -42.59 10.04
N LYS A 467 15.27 -43.91 9.94
CA LYS A 467 15.79 -44.77 11.02
C LYS A 467 17.30 -44.59 11.26
N ILE A 468 18.10 -44.39 10.19
CA ILE A 468 19.55 -44.18 10.30
C ILE A 468 19.94 -42.70 10.49
N LYS A 469 19.00 -41.78 10.38
CA LYS A 469 19.24 -40.35 10.60
C LYS A 469 19.53 -40.10 12.07
N LEU A 470 20.76 -39.68 12.37
CA LEU A 470 21.14 -39.33 13.75
C LEU A 470 20.33 -38.15 14.25
N GLU A 471 19.61 -38.36 15.35
CA GLU A 471 18.94 -37.28 16.04
C GLU A 471 19.96 -36.39 16.77
N THR A 472 19.99 -35.13 16.43
CA THR A 472 20.75 -34.14 17.18
C THR A 472 19.86 -33.52 18.26
N LYS A 473 20.43 -32.94 19.32
CA LYS A 473 19.62 -32.20 20.30
C LYS A 473 18.86 -31.05 19.68
N TRP A 474 19.36 -30.49 18.57
CA TRP A 474 18.66 -29.48 17.77
C TRP A 474 17.42 -30.03 17.08
N SER A 475 17.50 -31.24 16.50
CA SER A 475 16.31 -31.88 15.93
C SER A 475 15.27 -32.27 16.98
N THR A 476 15.72 -32.62 18.19
CA THR A 476 14.83 -32.88 19.33
C THR A 476 14.17 -31.59 19.81
N LEU A 477 14.94 -30.48 19.86
CA LEU A 477 14.39 -29.14 20.19
C LEU A 477 13.32 -28.72 19.17
N LYS A 478 13.55 -28.92 17.88
CA LYS A 478 12.56 -28.64 16.83
C LYS A 478 11.27 -29.47 16.99
N LYS A 479 11.40 -30.75 17.35
CA LYS A 479 10.26 -31.66 17.52
C LYS A 479 9.46 -31.42 18.80
N GLY A 480 10.07 -30.94 19.86
CA GLY A 480 9.47 -30.88 21.19
C GLY A 480 9.51 -29.52 21.87
N GLY A 481 10.07 -28.53 21.20
CA GLY A 481 10.09 -27.15 21.68
C GLY A 481 10.89 -26.93 22.96
N THR A 482 10.52 -25.89 23.68
CA THR A 482 11.25 -25.45 24.90
C THR A 482 11.29 -26.50 26.01
N SER A 483 10.40 -27.48 26.03
CA SER A 483 10.39 -28.57 27.00
C SER A 483 11.61 -29.48 26.90
N PHE A 484 12.32 -29.49 25.77
CA PHE A 484 13.53 -30.27 25.53
C PHE A 484 14.82 -29.50 25.76
N ILE A 485 14.75 -28.28 26.27
CA ILE A 485 15.94 -27.51 26.65
C ILE A 485 16.52 -28.16 27.92
N PRO A 486 17.82 -28.50 27.92
CA PRO A 486 18.48 -29.07 29.13
C PRO A 486 18.34 -28.14 30.34
N SER A 487 18.00 -28.72 31.49
CA SER A 487 17.90 -27.99 32.76
C SER A 487 19.23 -27.34 33.17
N GLY A 488 19.16 -26.23 33.90
CA GLY A 488 20.33 -25.50 34.40
C GLY A 488 20.78 -24.36 33.49
N GLN A 489 22.06 -24.30 33.14
CA GLN A 489 22.61 -23.17 32.37
C GLN A 489 21.95 -22.97 31.00
N ALA A 490 21.59 -24.05 30.29
CA ALA A 490 20.92 -23.94 29.02
C ALA A 490 19.56 -23.22 29.14
N THR A 491 18.75 -23.61 30.13
CA THR A 491 17.45 -22.97 30.39
C THR A 491 17.63 -21.50 30.80
N THR A 492 18.60 -21.20 31.70
CA THR A 492 18.85 -19.81 32.11
C THR A 492 19.27 -18.94 30.93
N SER A 493 20.22 -19.41 30.11
CA SER A 493 20.68 -18.67 28.92
C SER A 493 19.59 -18.53 27.87
N PHE A 494 18.78 -19.57 27.66
CA PHE A 494 17.62 -19.48 26.75
C PHE A 494 16.61 -18.42 27.18
N ASN A 495 16.30 -18.36 28.49
CA ASN A 495 15.35 -17.35 28.99
C ASN A 495 15.85 -15.93 28.73
N VAL A 496 17.14 -15.65 28.99
CA VAL A 496 17.74 -14.35 28.69
C VAL A 496 17.66 -14.03 27.19
N LEU A 497 17.98 -14.99 26.32
CA LEU A 497 17.88 -14.83 24.87
C LEU A 497 16.43 -14.54 24.46
N ASN A 498 15.50 -15.36 24.93
CA ASN A 498 14.08 -15.25 24.57
C ASN A 498 13.47 -13.92 25.03
N ASP A 499 13.81 -13.45 26.24
CA ASP A 499 13.36 -12.16 26.75
C ASP A 499 13.88 -11.00 25.88
N ARG A 500 15.16 -11.06 25.46
CA ARG A 500 15.73 -10.06 24.55
C ARG A 500 15.12 -10.11 23.16
N LEU A 501 14.81 -11.29 22.63
CA LEU A 501 14.11 -11.46 21.37
C LEU A 501 12.71 -10.84 21.44
N LYS A 502 11.98 -11.06 22.53
CA LYS A 502 10.64 -10.46 22.73
C LYS A 502 10.68 -8.94 22.80
N LEU A 503 11.74 -8.32 23.35
CA LEU A 503 11.89 -6.86 23.39
C LEU A 503 11.93 -6.23 21.98
N VAL A 504 12.37 -6.97 20.97
CA VAL A 504 12.36 -6.55 19.56
C VAL A 504 11.27 -7.26 18.75
N HIS A 505 10.25 -7.76 19.43
CA HIS A 505 9.08 -8.41 18.84
C HIS A 505 9.39 -9.68 18.02
N ILE A 506 10.41 -10.43 18.39
CA ILE A 506 10.65 -11.78 17.87
C ILE A 506 10.06 -12.80 18.84
N HIS A 507 9.10 -13.59 18.37
CA HIS A 507 8.37 -14.59 19.15
C HIS A 507 8.68 -15.97 18.62
N LEU A 508 9.55 -16.72 19.30
CA LEU A 508 9.89 -18.09 18.93
C LEU A 508 8.69 -19.01 19.10
N VAL A 509 8.47 -19.92 18.13
CA VAL A 509 7.47 -20.99 18.25
C VAL A 509 7.91 -21.95 19.35
N TYR A 510 7.41 -21.74 20.57
CA TYR A 510 7.88 -22.40 21.78
C TYR A 510 7.61 -23.92 21.80
N VAL A 511 6.65 -24.39 21.02
CA VAL A 511 6.38 -25.83 20.86
C VAL A 511 7.31 -26.53 19.86
N GLY A 512 8.17 -25.75 19.16
CA GLY A 512 9.14 -26.26 18.18
C GLY A 512 8.84 -25.82 16.77
N GLU A 513 7.86 -26.40 16.17
CA GLU A 513 7.32 -26.10 14.82
C GLU A 513 5.80 -26.03 14.89
N LEU A 514 5.15 -25.48 13.84
CA LEU A 514 3.71 -25.22 13.77
C LEU A 514 2.85 -26.43 14.16
N GLU A 515 3.17 -27.61 13.61
CA GLU A 515 2.40 -28.84 13.79
C GLU A 515 2.37 -29.33 15.25
N ARG A 516 3.26 -28.86 16.09
CA ARG A 516 3.34 -29.25 17.51
C ARG A 516 2.35 -28.50 18.39
N PHE A 517 1.65 -27.51 17.86
CA PHE A 517 0.50 -26.94 18.57
C PHE A 517 -0.64 -27.95 18.74
N ILE A 518 -0.85 -28.81 17.70
CA ILE A 518 -1.90 -29.84 17.68
C ILE A 518 -1.27 -31.16 17.21
N PRO A 519 -0.52 -31.85 18.07
CA PRO A 519 0.26 -33.04 17.71
C PRO A 519 -0.61 -34.27 17.38
N GLU A 520 -1.89 -34.23 17.68
CA GLU A 520 -2.84 -35.30 17.38
C GLU A 520 -3.09 -35.46 15.87
N VAL A 521 -2.83 -34.40 15.07
CA VAL A 521 -2.99 -34.39 13.63
C VAL A 521 -1.63 -34.64 12.96
N GLY A 522 -1.52 -35.69 12.18
CA GLY A 522 -0.32 -35.99 11.41
C GLY A 522 -0.20 -35.16 10.15
N GLY A 523 1.03 -35.08 9.59
CA GLY A 523 1.31 -34.34 8.36
C GLY A 523 2.15 -33.08 8.58
N HIS A 524 2.36 -32.30 7.52
CA HIS A 524 3.11 -31.05 7.55
C HIS A 524 2.51 -30.01 6.59
N GLY A 525 2.74 -28.74 6.89
CA GLY A 525 2.47 -27.61 6.01
C GLY A 525 0.98 -27.43 5.68
N PRO A 526 0.62 -27.03 4.44
CA PRO A 526 -0.75 -26.68 4.08
C PRO A 526 -1.77 -27.82 4.27
N SER A 527 -1.36 -29.07 3.99
CA SER A 527 -2.23 -30.25 4.20
C SER A 527 -2.55 -30.47 5.67
N TRP A 528 -1.58 -30.25 6.57
CA TRP A 528 -1.79 -30.36 8.01
C TRP A 528 -2.79 -29.30 8.51
N VAL A 529 -2.61 -28.02 8.10
CA VAL A 529 -3.56 -26.95 8.50
C VAL A 529 -4.97 -27.27 8.03
N ASN A 530 -5.13 -27.74 6.78
CA ASN A 530 -6.46 -28.13 6.28
C ASN A 530 -7.06 -29.28 7.12
N SER A 531 -6.26 -30.31 7.43
CA SER A 531 -6.74 -31.42 8.28
C SER A 531 -7.12 -30.97 9.69
N VAL A 532 -6.37 -30.04 10.28
CA VAL A 532 -6.72 -29.45 11.59
C VAL A 532 -8.08 -28.76 11.52
N LEU A 533 -8.31 -27.91 10.53
CA LEU A 533 -9.54 -27.14 10.38
C LEU A 533 -10.74 -28.01 10.02
N GLU A 534 -10.54 -29.12 9.31
CA GLU A 534 -11.58 -30.09 8.99
C GLU A 534 -11.97 -30.95 10.21
N LEU A 535 -10.98 -31.41 10.99
CA LEU A 535 -11.23 -32.25 12.16
C LEU A 535 -11.76 -31.47 13.35
N TYR A 536 -11.30 -30.24 13.53
CA TYR A 536 -11.64 -29.35 14.64
C TYR A 536 -12.22 -28.04 14.13
N ASN A 537 -13.41 -28.09 13.54
CA ASN A 537 -14.09 -26.92 12.95
C ASN A 537 -14.59 -25.89 13.98
N ASN A 538 -14.64 -26.27 15.26
CA ASN A 538 -14.98 -25.34 16.34
C ASN A 538 -13.72 -24.77 16.97
N LEU A 539 -13.48 -23.49 16.73
CA LEU A 539 -12.32 -22.78 17.29
C LEU A 539 -12.37 -22.64 18.83
N ASP A 540 -13.48 -22.96 19.50
CA ASP A 540 -13.53 -23.02 20.95
C ASP A 540 -12.96 -24.33 21.55
N ASP A 541 -12.66 -25.27 20.70
CA ASP A 541 -12.09 -26.54 21.13
C ASP A 541 -10.77 -26.37 21.89
N ALA A 542 -10.54 -27.23 22.87
CA ALA A 542 -9.37 -27.20 23.75
C ALA A 542 -8.04 -27.40 22.98
N VAL A 543 -8.09 -28.04 21.81
CA VAL A 543 -6.91 -28.25 20.95
C VAL A 543 -6.26 -26.94 20.54
N TYR A 544 -7.03 -25.85 20.40
CA TYR A 544 -6.54 -24.52 20.03
C TYR A 544 -6.00 -23.70 21.22
N THR A 545 -6.03 -24.20 22.44
CA THR A 545 -5.63 -23.42 23.63
C THR A 545 -4.19 -22.92 23.51
N ARG A 546 -3.24 -23.79 23.16
CA ARG A 546 -1.83 -23.44 23.04
C ARG A 546 -1.55 -22.38 21.97
N VAL A 547 -2.17 -22.51 20.79
CA VAL A 547 -1.97 -21.53 19.71
C VAL A 547 -2.63 -20.20 20.06
N LYS A 548 -3.80 -20.19 20.71
CA LYS A 548 -4.45 -18.97 21.18
C LYS A 548 -3.64 -18.24 22.25
N GLU A 549 -3.08 -18.94 23.21
CA GLU A 549 -2.17 -18.38 24.23
C GLU A 549 -0.95 -17.77 23.55
N PHE A 550 -0.39 -18.45 22.55
CA PHE A 550 0.76 -17.99 21.80
C PHE A 550 0.47 -16.68 21.06
N VAL A 551 -0.57 -16.66 20.22
CA VAL A 551 -0.92 -15.44 19.46
C VAL A 551 -1.42 -14.32 20.38
N GLY A 552 -2.07 -14.65 21.49
CA GLY A 552 -2.51 -13.67 22.49
C GLY A 552 -1.35 -12.99 23.25
N SER A 553 -0.17 -13.63 23.26
CA SER A 553 1.02 -13.08 23.89
C SER A 553 1.72 -11.97 23.10
N TRP A 554 1.34 -11.74 21.83
CA TRP A 554 2.07 -10.82 20.93
C TRP A 554 1.78 -9.33 21.15
N GLN A 555 0.82 -8.97 21.99
CA GLN A 555 0.46 -7.58 22.32
C GLN A 555 0.17 -6.73 21.05
N LEU A 556 -0.75 -7.19 20.20
CA LEU A 556 -1.18 -6.56 18.96
C LEU A 556 -2.27 -5.51 19.17
#